data_499fb7537b1fc9f9e675dee5df179cc2
#
_entry.id   499fb7537b1fc9f9e675dee5df179cc2
#
_cell.length_a   1.000
_cell.length_b   1.000
_cell.length_c   1.000
_cell.angle_alpha   90.00
_cell.angle_beta   90.00
_cell.angle_gamma   90.00
#
_symmetry.space_group_name_H-M   'P 1'
#
loop_
_entity.id
_entity.type
_entity.pdbx_description
1 polymer ?
#
loop_
_entity_poly.entity_id
_entity_poly.type
_entity_poly.pdbx_seq_one_letter_code
_entity_poly.pdbx_strand_id
1 'polypeptide(L)'
;MLREGLGYRRCDVSACLNVASDHLGLKGIDTLEQLAEVKRIPIEVARDTAVLNADDEHCLRMADYTQAQHVCYVTMNPAHALVKEHIRAGGRATVLEQGINGDMITLYDNGTHYQLLWTHLIPATMEGKASHNVQNAMFAAALAFSLGKSLEDI
;
A
#
# COMPACT_ATOMS: atom_id res chain seq x y z
N MET A 1 -1.69 11.70 15.18
CA MET A 1 -0.55 10.98 15.77
C MET A 1 0.46 11.89 16.43
N LEU A 2 1.01 12.89 15.78
CA LEU A 2 2.03 13.79 16.36
C LEU A 2 1.61 14.56 17.64
N ARG A 3 0.32 14.71 17.86
CA ARG A 3 -0.20 15.45 19.03
C ARG A 3 -0.71 14.55 20.15
N GLU A 4 -1.38 13.47 19.82
CA GLU A 4 -2.24 12.71 20.74
C GLU A 4 -1.94 11.21 20.73
N GLY A 5 -0.93 10.78 19.96
CA GLY A 5 -0.63 9.37 19.78
C GLY A 5 -1.69 8.62 18.98
N LEU A 6 -1.69 7.30 19.11
CA LEU A 6 -2.72 6.43 18.57
C LEU A 6 -3.88 6.33 19.57
N GLY A 7 -5.12 6.58 19.12
CA GLY A 7 -6.32 6.41 19.96
C GLY A 7 -6.73 4.93 20.15
N TYR A 8 -5.95 3.99 19.62
CA TYR A 8 -6.19 2.55 19.71
C TYR A 8 -4.88 1.79 19.91
N ARG A 9 -4.95 0.56 20.45
CA ARG A 9 -3.77 -0.28 20.71
C ARG A 9 -3.45 -1.24 19.56
N ARG A 10 -4.38 -1.47 18.62
CA ARG A 10 -4.28 -2.42 17.52
C ARG A 10 -5.36 -2.17 16.49
N CYS A 11 -5.12 -2.57 15.26
CA CYS A 11 -6.07 -2.58 14.16
C CYS A 11 -5.90 -3.87 13.37
N ASP A 12 -6.90 -4.24 12.58
CA ASP A 12 -6.82 -5.44 11.75
C ASP A 12 -5.94 -5.15 10.52
N VAL A 13 -6.20 -4.04 9.82
CA VAL A 13 -5.46 -3.64 8.63
C VAL A 13 -4.96 -2.21 8.79
N SER A 14 -3.73 -1.96 8.37
CA SER A 14 -3.13 -0.62 8.32
C SER A 14 -2.38 -0.40 7.02
N ALA A 15 -2.25 0.86 6.59
CA ALA A 15 -1.52 1.20 5.37
C ALA A 15 -0.57 2.38 5.58
N CYS A 16 0.56 2.35 4.86
CA CYS A 16 1.44 3.50 4.67
C CYS A 16 1.64 3.77 3.18
N LEU A 17 1.11 4.91 2.72
CA LEU A 17 1.09 5.27 1.31
C LEU A 17 2.40 5.92 0.85
N ASN A 18 2.97 6.77 1.68
CA ASN A 18 4.23 7.46 1.40
C ASN A 18 4.84 8.08 2.65
N VAL A 19 6.12 8.42 2.56
CA VAL A 19 6.82 9.28 3.51
C VAL A 19 7.42 10.44 2.71
N ALA A 20 6.74 11.58 2.69
CA ALA A 20 7.15 12.76 1.95
C ALA A 20 7.36 13.96 2.88
N SER A 21 8.07 14.98 2.41
CA SER A 21 8.52 16.14 3.21
C SER A 21 7.43 17.11 3.64
N ASP A 22 6.18 16.85 3.29
CA ASP A 22 5.01 17.71 3.53
C ASP A 22 4.70 17.97 5.02
N HIS A 23 5.27 17.20 5.93
CA HIS A 23 5.08 17.34 7.39
C HIS A 23 6.38 17.61 8.15
N LEU A 24 7.47 17.94 7.47
CA LEU A 24 8.74 18.29 8.13
C LEU A 24 8.63 19.69 8.82
N GLY A 25 9.40 19.86 9.88
CA GLY A 25 9.41 21.07 10.71
C GLY A 25 8.28 21.15 11.74
N LEU A 26 7.41 20.12 11.82
CA LEU A 26 6.34 20.05 12.81
C LEU A 26 6.81 19.27 14.05
N LYS A 27 6.77 19.93 15.23
CA LYS A 27 6.99 19.28 16.53
C LYS A 27 8.32 18.53 16.68
N GLY A 28 9.40 19.07 16.09
CA GLY A 28 10.73 18.48 16.19
C GLY A 28 10.97 17.29 15.26
N ILE A 29 10.12 17.14 14.23
CA ILE A 29 10.34 16.20 13.15
C ILE A 29 10.97 16.96 11.99
N ASP A 30 12.28 16.82 11.86
CA ASP A 30 13.08 17.60 10.91
C ASP A 30 13.63 16.73 9.76
N THR A 31 13.52 15.40 9.86
CA THR A 31 14.00 14.46 8.83
C THR A 31 12.92 13.48 8.38
N LEU A 32 13.10 12.91 7.18
CA LEU A 32 12.19 11.88 6.65
C LEU A 32 12.23 10.61 7.50
N GLU A 33 13.37 10.26 8.08
CA GLU A 33 13.53 9.12 8.97
C GLU A 33 12.66 9.27 10.21
N GLN A 34 12.71 10.42 10.87
CA GLN A 34 11.86 10.73 12.04
C GLN A 34 10.37 10.70 11.66
N LEU A 35 10.02 11.22 10.48
CA LEU A 35 8.65 11.16 9.97
C LEU A 35 8.22 9.72 9.69
N ALA A 36 9.10 8.90 9.12
CA ALA A 36 8.87 7.49 8.87
C ALA A 36 8.60 6.73 10.19
N GLU A 37 9.37 7.00 11.25
CA GLU A 37 9.16 6.40 12.57
C GLU A 37 7.75 6.71 13.12
N VAL A 38 7.26 7.93 12.94
CA VAL A 38 5.91 8.30 13.36
C VAL A 38 4.84 7.63 12.49
N LYS A 39 5.03 7.63 11.16
CA LYS A 39 4.09 6.99 10.23
C LYS A 39 4.08 5.45 10.37
N ARG A 40 5.14 4.86 10.89
CA ARG A 40 5.27 3.42 11.14
C ARG A 40 4.39 2.92 12.29
N ILE A 41 4.09 3.75 13.28
CA ILE A 41 3.33 3.35 14.47
C ILE A 41 2.01 2.59 14.14
N PRO A 42 1.14 3.03 13.21
CA PRO A 42 -0.03 2.25 12.82
C PRO A 42 0.30 0.89 12.19
N ILE A 43 1.43 0.81 11.50
CA ILE A 43 1.88 -0.42 10.83
C ILE A 43 2.33 -1.46 11.87
N GLU A 44 3.01 -1.04 12.94
CA GLU A 44 3.46 -1.91 14.03
C GLU A 44 2.30 -2.55 14.81
N VAL A 45 1.14 -1.89 14.87
CA VAL A 45 -0.03 -2.38 15.62
C VAL A 45 -1.06 -3.10 14.75
N ALA A 46 -0.79 -3.24 13.45
CA ALA A 46 -1.61 -4.05 12.54
C ALA A 46 -1.47 -5.54 12.90
N ARG A 47 -2.57 -6.30 12.80
CA ARG A 47 -2.61 -7.71 13.18
C ARG A 47 -2.74 -8.64 12.00
N ASP A 48 -3.63 -8.30 11.07
CA ASP A 48 -3.90 -9.14 9.92
C ASP A 48 -3.02 -8.73 8.74
N THR A 49 -3.17 -7.49 8.25
CA THR A 49 -2.42 -7.06 7.06
C THR A 49 -1.82 -5.66 7.22
N ALA A 50 -0.55 -5.53 6.90
CA ALA A 50 0.14 -4.26 6.68
C ALA A 50 0.23 -4.00 5.17
N VAL A 51 -0.40 -2.93 4.68
CA VAL A 51 -0.38 -2.52 3.27
C VAL A 51 0.68 -1.43 3.07
N LEU A 52 1.72 -1.73 2.30
CA LEU A 52 2.91 -0.89 2.19
C LEU A 52 3.22 -0.51 0.75
N ASN A 53 3.57 0.76 0.54
CA ASN A 53 4.08 1.23 -0.74
C ASN A 53 5.50 0.69 -0.99
N ALA A 54 5.65 -0.20 -1.97
CA ALA A 54 6.96 -0.73 -2.32
C ALA A 54 7.82 0.25 -3.13
N ASP A 55 7.20 1.26 -3.74
CA ASP A 55 7.88 2.30 -4.51
C ASP A 55 8.45 3.44 -3.61
N ASP A 56 8.16 3.40 -2.30
CA ASP A 56 8.69 4.31 -1.28
C ASP A 56 9.59 3.53 -0.31
N GLU A 57 10.87 3.87 -0.27
CA GLU A 57 11.86 3.13 0.51
C GLU A 57 11.58 3.13 2.02
N HIS A 58 11.06 4.23 2.56
CA HIS A 58 10.69 4.32 3.98
C HIS A 58 9.48 3.43 4.29
N CYS A 59 8.47 3.42 3.40
CA CYS A 59 7.32 2.53 3.55
C CYS A 59 7.72 1.06 3.42
N LEU A 60 8.59 0.74 2.45
CA LEU A 60 9.07 -0.63 2.22
C LEU A 60 9.75 -1.21 3.47
N ARG A 61 10.62 -0.41 4.12
CA ARG A 61 11.32 -0.81 5.35
C ARG A 61 10.39 -1.03 6.54
N MET A 62 9.15 -0.55 6.52
CA MET A 62 8.20 -0.77 7.61
C MET A 62 7.78 -2.24 7.73
N ALA A 63 8.00 -3.04 6.68
CA ALA A 63 7.76 -4.49 6.72
C ALA A 63 8.57 -5.19 7.82
N ASP A 64 9.76 -4.68 8.16
CA ASP A 64 10.64 -5.26 9.17
C ASP A 64 10.12 -5.03 10.61
N TYR A 65 9.14 -4.15 10.79
CA TYR A 65 8.64 -3.74 12.10
C TYR A 65 7.20 -4.18 12.37
N THR A 66 6.47 -4.60 11.34
CA THR A 66 5.08 -5.03 11.52
C THR A 66 5.00 -6.41 12.15
N GLN A 67 3.97 -6.63 12.96
CA GLN A 67 3.60 -7.94 13.51
C GLN A 67 2.36 -8.52 12.80
N ALA A 68 1.92 -7.90 11.71
CA ALA A 68 0.81 -8.39 10.92
C ALA A 68 1.13 -9.77 10.31
N GLN A 69 0.11 -10.61 10.20
CA GLN A 69 0.25 -11.94 9.61
C GLN A 69 0.64 -11.88 8.13
N HIS A 70 0.21 -10.81 7.45
CA HIS A 70 0.46 -10.58 6.03
C HIS A 70 1.03 -9.18 5.78
N VAL A 71 1.94 -9.11 4.82
CA VAL A 71 2.34 -7.86 4.19
C VAL A 71 1.74 -7.85 2.78
N CYS A 72 1.04 -6.78 2.43
CA CYS A 72 0.55 -6.54 1.08
C CYS A 72 1.33 -5.37 0.49
N TYR A 73 2.17 -5.63 -0.50
CA TYR A 73 2.89 -4.57 -1.19
C TYR A 73 2.06 -3.97 -2.31
N VAL A 74 2.07 -2.63 -2.39
CA VAL A 74 1.48 -1.88 -3.51
C VAL A 74 2.61 -1.28 -4.33
N THR A 75 2.61 -1.53 -5.65
CA THR A 75 3.61 -0.96 -6.57
C THR A 75 3.03 -0.60 -7.92
N MET A 76 3.42 0.56 -8.42
CA MET A 76 3.14 0.98 -9.80
C MET A 76 4.18 0.44 -10.80
N ASN A 77 5.24 -0.20 -10.30
CA ASN A 77 6.28 -0.81 -11.13
C ASN A 77 6.09 -2.32 -11.23
N PRO A 78 5.55 -2.86 -12.35
CA PRO A 78 5.35 -4.30 -12.51
C PRO A 78 6.66 -5.11 -12.54
N ALA A 79 7.80 -4.43 -12.68
CA ALA A 79 9.13 -5.05 -12.67
C ALA A 79 9.81 -5.02 -11.29
N HIS A 80 9.15 -4.54 -10.24
CA HIS A 80 9.73 -4.41 -8.90
C HIS A 80 10.21 -5.76 -8.35
N ALA A 81 11.53 -5.92 -8.21
CA ALA A 81 12.16 -7.22 -7.95
C ALA A 81 11.69 -7.85 -6.63
N LEU A 82 11.65 -7.07 -5.54
CA LEU A 82 11.21 -7.55 -4.23
C LEU A 82 9.74 -7.99 -4.26
N VAL A 83 8.86 -7.20 -4.90
CA VAL A 83 7.43 -7.54 -4.99
C VAL A 83 7.22 -8.82 -5.79
N LYS A 84 7.95 -9.01 -6.90
CA LYS A 84 7.91 -10.25 -7.68
C LYS A 84 8.32 -11.47 -6.85
N GLU A 85 9.38 -11.34 -6.06
CA GLU A 85 9.83 -12.43 -5.18
C GLU A 85 8.81 -12.72 -4.09
N HIS A 86 8.24 -11.67 -3.49
CA HIS A 86 7.18 -11.79 -2.49
C HIS A 86 5.94 -12.52 -3.05
N ILE A 87 5.50 -12.17 -4.26
CA ILE A 87 4.40 -12.86 -4.96
C ILE A 87 4.72 -14.34 -5.21
N ARG A 88 5.95 -14.65 -5.67
CA ARG A 88 6.39 -16.03 -5.89
C ARG A 88 6.39 -16.87 -4.61
N ALA A 89 6.67 -16.23 -3.49
CA ALA A 89 6.59 -16.85 -2.16
C ALA A 89 5.15 -17.00 -1.62
N GLY A 90 4.13 -16.59 -2.41
CA GLY A 90 2.73 -16.64 -2.00
C GLY A 90 2.25 -15.38 -1.27
N GLY A 91 3.07 -14.32 -1.21
CA GLY A 91 2.72 -13.07 -0.54
C GLY A 91 1.66 -12.27 -1.30
N ARG A 92 1.02 -11.35 -0.56
CA ARG A 92 -0.01 -10.44 -1.10
C ARG A 92 0.62 -9.22 -1.78
N ALA A 93 0.08 -8.83 -2.92
CA ALA A 93 0.48 -7.59 -3.58
C ALA A 93 -0.65 -7.01 -4.43
N THR A 94 -0.60 -5.69 -4.64
CA THR A 94 -1.40 -4.97 -5.63
C THR A 94 -0.44 -4.30 -6.61
N VAL A 95 -0.50 -4.71 -7.86
CA VAL A 95 0.45 -4.30 -8.90
C VAL A 95 -0.27 -3.59 -10.02
N LEU A 96 0.30 -2.49 -10.51
CA LEU A 96 -0.13 -1.85 -11.74
C LEU A 96 0.53 -2.57 -12.92
N GLU A 97 -0.23 -3.38 -13.62
CA GLU A 97 0.24 -4.12 -14.79
C GLU A 97 -0.05 -3.36 -16.08
N GLN A 98 0.95 -3.29 -16.94
CA GLN A 98 0.82 -2.67 -18.25
C GLN A 98 0.29 -3.69 -19.25
N GLY A 99 -0.80 -3.34 -19.92
CA GLY A 99 -1.43 -4.14 -20.95
C GLY A 99 -1.62 -3.37 -22.27
N ILE A 100 -2.01 -4.08 -23.31
CA ILE A 100 -2.26 -3.49 -24.65
C ILE A 100 -3.39 -2.46 -24.61
N ASN A 101 -4.38 -2.66 -23.73
CA ASN A 101 -5.57 -1.80 -23.61
C ASN A 101 -5.43 -0.75 -22.48
N GLY A 102 -4.26 -0.57 -21.91
CA GLY A 102 -4.00 0.34 -20.80
C GLY A 102 -3.43 -0.36 -19.56
N ASP A 103 -3.44 0.34 -18.45
CA ASP A 103 -2.92 -0.19 -17.18
C ASP A 103 -4.05 -0.85 -16.37
N MET A 104 -3.74 -2.03 -15.82
CA MET A 104 -4.65 -2.87 -15.05
C MET A 104 -4.20 -2.93 -13.58
N ILE A 105 -5.12 -2.72 -12.65
CA ILE A 105 -4.89 -3.01 -11.23
C ILE A 105 -5.11 -4.50 -11.02
N THR A 106 -4.07 -5.20 -10.58
CA THR A 106 -4.08 -6.65 -10.33
C THR A 106 -3.73 -6.94 -8.88
N LEU A 107 -4.55 -7.73 -8.21
CA LEU A 107 -4.29 -8.26 -6.86
C LEU A 107 -3.65 -9.64 -6.95
N TYR A 108 -2.68 -9.90 -6.08
CA TYR A 108 -2.03 -11.19 -5.90
C TYR A 108 -2.23 -11.67 -4.47
N ASP A 109 -2.62 -12.92 -4.31
CA ASP A 109 -2.71 -13.60 -3.02
C ASP A 109 -2.49 -15.10 -3.18
N ASN A 110 -1.55 -15.66 -2.42
CA ASN A 110 -1.26 -17.09 -2.36
C ASN A 110 -1.14 -17.77 -3.74
N GLY A 111 -0.38 -17.14 -4.66
CA GLY A 111 -0.14 -17.66 -6.00
C GLY A 111 -1.28 -17.45 -7.00
N THR A 112 -2.40 -16.89 -6.57
CA THR A 112 -3.53 -16.51 -7.45
C THR A 112 -3.45 -15.02 -7.76
N HIS A 113 -3.88 -14.63 -8.97
CA HIS A 113 -4.01 -13.23 -9.35
C HIS A 113 -5.43 -12.92 -9.79
N TYR A 114 -5.87 -11.71 -9.46
CA TYR A 114 -7.19 -11.19 -9.76
C TYR A 114 -7.06 -9.85 -10.48
N GLN A 115 -7.41 -9.82 -11.76
CA GLN A 115 -7.50 -8.58 -12.52
C GLN A 115 -8.77 -7.84 -12.09
N LEU A 116 -8.61 -6.68 -11.44
CA LEU A 116 -9.73 -5.95 -10.89
C LEU A 116 -10.35 -5.01 -11.92
N LEU A 117 -9.59 -3.98 -12.32
CA LEU A 117 -10.14 -2.89 -13.10
C LEU A 117 -9.05 -2.18 -13.90
N TRP A 118 -9.39 -1.78 -15.12
CA TRP A 118 -8.57 -0.88 -15.92
C TRP A 118 -8.55 0.52 -15.30
N THR A 119 -7.38 1.12 -15.20
CA THR A 119 -7.23 2.45 -14.56
C THR A 119 -8.05 3.54 -15.23
N HIS A 120 -8.19 3.48 -16.57
CA HIS A 120 -8.96 4.46 -17.32
C HIS A 120 -10.48 4.40 -17.07
N LEU A 121 -10.98 3.30 -16.48
CA LEU A 121 -12.39 3.16 -16.08
C LEU A 121 -12.68 3.77 -14.70
N ILE A 122 -11.64 4.13 -13.94
CA ILE A 122 -11.79 4.76 -12.63
C ILE A 122 -11.89 6.28 -12.82
N PRO A 123 -13.04 6.91 -12.56
CA PRO A 123 -13.24 8.34 -12.87
C PRO A 123 -12.20 9.26 -12.21
N ALA A 124 -11.79 8.96 -10.97
CA ALA A 124 -10.81 9.74 -10.23
C ALA A 124 -9.42 9.76 -10.85
N THR A 125 -9.09 8.82 -11.72
CA THR A 125 -7.76 8.70 -12.34
C THR A 125 -7.59 9.56 -13.60
N MET A 126 -8.64 10.25 -14.05
CA MET A 126 -8.62 11.05 -15.27
C MET A 126 -8.10 10.22 -16.48
N GLU A 127 -8.78 9.13 -16.77
CA GLU A 127 -8.40 8.17 -17.84
C GLU A 127 -7.02 7.50 -17.58
N GLY A 128 -6.64 7.31 -16.30
CA GLY A 128 -5.35 6.73 -15.92
C GLY A 128 -4.17 7.73 -15.93
N LYS A 129 -4.41 9.01 -16.26
CA LYS A 129 -3.34 10.02 -16.36
C LYS A 129 -2.89 10.59 -15.01
N ALA A 130 -3.78 10.58 -14.02
CA ALA A 130 -3.48 11.06 -12.66
C ALA A 130 -2.83 9.95 -11.84
N SER A 131 -1.51 9.77 -11.96
CA SER A 131 -0.75 8.68 -11.34
C SER A 131 -0.96 8.55 -9.82
N HIS A 132 -1.03 9.68 -9.10
CA HIS A 132 -1.30 9.67 -7.65
C HIS A 132 -2.69 9.12 -7.32
N ASN A 133 -3.70 9.35 -8.17
CA ASN A 133 -5.03 8.80 -7.98
C ASN A 133 -5.11 7.32 -8.38
N VAL A 134 -4.30 6.90 -9.36
CA VAL A 134 -4.13 5.47 -9.66
C VAL A 134 -3.56 4.75 -8.44
N GLN A 135 -2.49 5.29 -7.84
CA GLN A 135 -1.89 4.72 -6.65
C GLN A 135 -2.89 4.69 -5.47
N ASN A 136 -3.65 5.77 -5.26
CA ASN A 136 -4.69 5.81 -4.22
C ASN A 136 -5.77 4.73 -4.45
N ALA A 137 -6.20 4.50 -5.70
CA ALA A 137 -7.15 3.44 -6.04
C ALA A 137 -6.57 2.05 -5.76
N MET A 138 -5.28 1.83 -6.06
CA MET A 138 -4.58 0.59 -5.74
C MET A 138 -4.55 0.34 -4.23
N PHE A 139 -4.28 1.36 -3.41
CA PHE A 139 -4.34 1.24 -1.95
C PHE A 139 -5.75 0.97 -1.44
N ALA A 140 -6.77 1.62 -2.01
CA ALA A 140 -8.16 1.35 -1.67
C ALA A 140 -8.52 -0.11 -1.95
N ALA A 141 -8.14 -0.64 -3.11
CA ALA A 141 -8.36 -2.03 -3.48
C ALA A 141 -7.61 -3.00 -2.53
N ALA A 142 -6.33 -2.73 -2.24
CA ALA A 142 -5.53 -3.53 -1.31
C ALA A 142 -6.14 -3.58 0.10
N LEU A 143 -6.61 -2.44 0.61
CA LEU A 143 -7.25 -2.33 1.92
C LEU A 143 -8.59 -3.07 1.95
N ALA A 144 -9.45 -2.88 0.93
CA ALA A 144 -10.74 -3.54 0.84
C ALA A 144 -10.58 -5.07 0.76
N PHE A 145 -9.66 -5.54 -0.08
CA PHE A 145 -9.31 -6.96 -0.19
C PHE A 145 -8.81 -7.54 1.14
N SER A 146 -7.91 -6.82 1.81
CA SER A 146 -7.36 -7.23 3.12
C SER A 146 -8.42 -7.27 4.22
N LEU A 147 -9.50 -6.48 4.10
CA LEU A 147 -10.67 -6.52 4.98
C LEU A 147 -11.70 -7.59 4.60
N GLY A 148 -11.38 -8.44 3.62
CA GLY A 148 -12.25 -9.55 3.19
C GLY A 148 -13.45 -9.13 2.36
N LYS A 149 -13.39 -7.98 1.68
CA LYS A 149 -14.42 -7.57 0.72
C LYS A 149 -14.37 -8.46 -0.52
N SER A 150 -15.54 -8.71 -1.12
CA SER A 150 -15.60 -9.46 -2.37
C SER A 150 -14.97 -8.66 -3.51
N LEU A 151 -14.48 -9.34 -4.55
CA LEU A 151 -13.91 -8.67 -5.72
C LEU A 151 -14.93 -7.81 -6.48
N GLU A 152 -16.22 -8.10 -6.33
CA GLU A 152 -17.32 -7.34 -6.92
C GLU A 152 -17.58 -6.03 -6.17
N ASP A 153 -17.20 -5.96 -4.87
CA ASP A 153 -17.38 -4.78 -4.01
C ASP A 153 -16.17 -3.84 -4.04
N ILE A 154 -15.05 -4.27 -4.61
CA ILE A 154 -13.79 -3.51 -4.74
C ILE A 154 -13.75 -2.74 -6.06
#